data_ca959147b87778edbebe0858a06faed5
#
_entry.id   ca959147b87778edbebe0858a06faed5
#
_cell.length_a   1.000
_cell.length_b   1.000
_cell.length_c   1.000
_cell.angle_alpha   90.00
_cell.angle_beta   90.00
_cell.angle_gamma   90.00
#
_symmetry.space_group_name_H-M   'P 1'
#
loop_
_entity.id
_entity.type
_entity.pdbx_description
1 polymer ?
#
loop_
_entity_poly.entity_id
_entity_poly.type
_entity_poly.pdbx_seq_one_letter_code
_entity_poly.pdbx_strand_id
1 'polypeptide(L)'
;PVILLDIVSDWPAFLEWRLQDGTPAYSKLAQQFDGVKVPVVDCGPSATQAYGVAPVTTWSAEEYFSWAAARAEVSSRCSGKQSDTDCKRNKDRCLYLKDWHFLQDCNKKRLPLPYAVPGYLADPLHDWLNLYFDMERGGKDDYRFCYVGVEGTSTALHHDVLLSHSWSANVCGRKQWIL
;
A
#
# COMPACT_ATOMS: atom_id res chain seq x y z
N PRO A 1 -3.94 10.54 18.39
CA PRO A 1 -3.23 10.56 17.11
C PRO A 1 -2.72 11.95 16.79
N VAL A 2 -1.61 12.02 16.06
CA VAL A 2 -0.95 13.26 15.61
C VAL A 2 -0.69 13.15 14.12
N ILE A 3 -0.87 14.26 13.39
CA ILE A 3 -0.49 14.37 11.98
C ILE A 3 0.76 15.24 11.90
N LEU A 4 1.80 14.71 11.26
CA LEU A 4 3.02 15.44 10.98
C LEU A 4 3.04 15.78 9.49
N LEU A 5 3.32 17.04 9.16
CA LEU A 5 3.35 17.54 7.78
C LEU A 5 4.79 17.66 7.30
N ASP A 6 4.97 17.56 5.99
CA ASP A 6 6.23 17.83 5.27
C ASP A 6 7.43 16.95 5.69
N ILE A 7 7.16 15.76 6.27
CA ILE A 7 8.20 14.85 6.78
C ILE A 7 8.76 13.92 5.68
N VAL A 8 7.99 13.70 4.62
CA VAL A 8 8.30 12.66 3.61
C VAL A 8 8.73 13.22 2.26
N SER A 9 8.86 14.54 2.14
CA SER A 9 9.09 15.23 0.86
C SER A 9 10.42 14.88 0.20
N ASP A 10 11.43 14.48 0.96
CA ASP A 10 12.75 14.08 0.51
C ASP A 10 12.92 12.56 0.36
N TRP A 11 11.89 11.78 0.68
CA TRP A 11 11.96 10.33 0.51
C TRP A 11 12.02 9.92 -0.96
N PRO A 12 12.84 8.92 -1.33
CA PRO A 12 12.84 8.38 -2.69
C PRO A 12 11.44 7.94 -3.15
N ALA A 13 10.64 7.32 -2.28
CA ALA A 13 9.27 6.96 -2.60
C ALA A 13 8.40 8.18 -2.95
N PHE A 14 8.55 9.28 -2.23
CA PHE A 14 7.78 10.50 -2.50
C PHE A 14 8.17 11.12 -3.84
N LEU A 15 9.44 11.06 -4.22
CA LEU A 15 9.98 11.62 -5.45
C LEU A 15 9.72 10.70 -6.66
N GLU A 16 9.73 9.38 -6.45
CA GLU A 16 9.77 8.41 -7.55
C GLU A 16 8.47 7.65 -7.78
N TRP A 17 7.66 7.44 -6.73
CA TRP A 17 6.41 6.66 -6.81
C TRP A 17 5.18 7.51 -7.14
N ARG A 18 5.40 8.81 -7.33
CA ARG A 18 4.38 9.79 -7.71
C ARG A 18 4.66 10.35 -9.09
N LEU A 19 3.60 10.68 -9.82
CA LEU A 19 3.63 11.55 -10.98
C LEU A 19 3.56 13.03 -10.53
N GLN A 20 3.79 13.96 -11.44
CA GLN A 20 3.76 15.40 -11.15
C GLN A 20 2.40 15.89 -10.63
N ASP A 21 1.31 15.24 -11.04
CA ASP A 21 -0.05 15.51 -10.59
C ASP A 21 -0.39 14.90 -9.22
N GLY A 22 0.57 14.23 -8.59
CA GLY A 22 0.42 13.59 -7.28
C GLY A 22 -0.20 12.20 -7.31
N THR A 23 -0.55 11.68 -8.47
CA THR A 23 -1.06 10.31 -8.64
C THR A 23 0.06 9.28 -8.54
N PRO A 24 -0.24 7.99 -8.20
CA PRO A 24 0.78 6.95 -8.15
C PRO A 24 1.36 6.64 -9.53
N ALA A 25 2.67 6.45 -9.60
CA ALA A 25 3.40 6.06 -10.82
C ALA A 25 3.28 4.54 -11.06
N TYR A 26 2.07 4.03 -11.28
CA TYR A 26 1.78 2.59 -11.36
C TYR A 26 2.65 1.84 -12.37
N SER A 27 2.88 2.40 -13.57
CA SER A 27 3.71 1.75 -14.58
C SER A 27 5.16 1.60 -14.14
N LYS A 28 5.70 2.61 -13.43
CA LYS A 28 7.04 2.55 -12.85
C LYS A 28 7.12 1.50 -11.75
N LEU A 29 6.11 1.44 -10.87
CA LEU A 29 6.03 0.44 -9.80
C LEU A 29 5.90 -0.98 -10.37
N ALA A 30 5.10 -1.19 -11.41
CA ALA A 30 4.98 -2.46 -12.11
C ALA A 30 6.34 -2.95 -12.64
N GLN A 31 7.09 -2.07 -13.29
CA GLN A 31 8.42 -2.38 -13.81
C GLN A 31 9.45 -2.63 -12.69
N GLN A 32 9.43 -1.80 -11.65
CA GLN A 32 10.38 -1.87 -10.55
C GLN A 32 10.24 -3.17 -9.76
N PHE A 33 9.00 -3.64 -9.57
CA PHE A 33 8.68 -4.84 -8.80
C PHE A 33 8.22 -6.02 -9.67
N ASP A 34 8.64 -6.05 -10.94
CA ASP A 34 8.38 -7.18 -11.83
C ASP A 34 8.82 -8.51 -11.20
N GLY A 35 7.99 -9.55 -11.35
CA GLY A 35 8.21 -10.88 -10.76
C GLY A 35 7.97 -10.98 -9.24
N VAL A 36 7.67 -9.88 -8.54
CA VAL A 36 7.34 -9.89 -7.11
C VAL A 36 5.89 -10.34 -6.91
N LYS A 37 5.64 -11.16 -5.89
CA LYS A 37 4.29 -11.54 -5.46
C LYS A 37 3.83 -10.67 -4.31
N VAL A 38 2.61 -10.13 -4.42
CA VAL A 38 2.03 -9.19 -3.47
C VAL A 38 0.68 -9.69 -2.94
N PRO A 39 0.37 -9.44 -1.66
CA PRO A 39 -0.93 -9.78 -1.09
C PRO A 39 -1.98 -8.74 -1.51
N VAL A 40 -3.14 -9.21 -1.96
CA VAL A 40 -4.24 -8.36 -2.42
C VAL A 40 -5.55 -8.81 -1.82
N VAL A 41 -6.31 -7.86 -1.32
CA VAL A 41 -7.65 -8.05 -0.75
C VAL A 41 -8.67 -7.34 -1.63
N ASP A 42 -9.81 -7.94 -1.88
CA ASP A 42 -10.93 -7.27 -2.55
C ASP A 42 -11.85 -6.64 -1.50
N CYS A 43 -11.94 -5.32 -1.48
CA CYS A 43 -12.83 -4.52 -0.63
C CYS A 43 -14.13 -4.14 -1.34
N GLY A 44 -14.37 -4.65 -2.55
CA GLY A 44 -15.56 -4.34 -3.33
C GLY A 44 -16.85 -4.88 -2.73
N PRO A 45 -18.02 -4.34 -3.12
CA PRO A 45 -19.30 -4.74 -2.57
C PRO A 45 -19.67 -6.20 -2.88
N SER A 46 -19.10 -6.78 -3.93
CA SER A 46 -19.27 -8.19 -4.32
C SER A 46 -18.23 -9.13 -3.68
N ALA A 47 -17.31 -8.60 -2.85
CA ALA A 47 -16.29 -9.41 -2.22
C ALA A 47 -16.91 -10.38 -1.20
N THR A 48 -16.54 -11.65 -1.29
CA THR A 48 -16.94 -12.64 -0.30
C THR A 48 -16.20 -12.40 1.00
N GLN A 49 -16.90 -11.90 2.00
CA GLN A 49 -16.34 -11.70 3.35
C GLN A 49 -16.81 -12.85 4.24
N ALA A 50 -15.91 -13.75 4.59
CA ALA A 50 -16.16 -14.72 5.63
C ALA A 50 -15.81 -14.08 6.99
N TYR A 51 -16.78 -14.00 7.90
CA TYR A 51 -16.60 -13.40 9.23
C TYR A 51 -16.08 -11.95 9.22
N GLY A 52 -16.42 -11.16 8.20
CA GLY A 52 -16.00 -9.76 8.10
C GLY A 52 -14.55 -9.57 7.61
N VAL A 53 -13.86 -10.64 7.25
CA VAL A 53 -12.49 -10.59 6.72
C VAL A 53 -12.51 -11.05 5.26
N ALA A 54 -12.11 -10.17 4.36
CA ALA A 54 -11.95 -10.52 2.96
C ALA A 54 -10.73 -11.45 2.78
N PRO A 55 -10.83 -12.51 1.96
CA PRO A 55 -9.72 -13.43 1.72
C PRO A 55 -8.56 -12.71 1.04
N VAL A 56 -7.34 -12.99 1.49
CA VAL A 56 -6.12 -12.52 0.85
C VAL A 56 -5.82 -13.40 -0.36
N THR A 57 -5.62 -12.78 -1.51
CA THR A 57 -5.17 -13.43 -2.74
C THR A 57 -3.76 -12.98 -3.09
N THR A 58 -3.03 -13.81 -3.83
CA THR A 58 -1.66 -13.46 -4.26
C THR A 58 -1.67 -13.10 -5.73
N TRP A 59 -1.19 -11.90 -6.03
CA TRP A 59 -1.04 -11.37 -7.39
C TRP A 59 0.43 -11.15 -7.70
N SER A 60 0.80 -11.06 -8.99
CA SER A 60 2.08 -10.40 -9.30
C SER A 60 1.93 -8.88 -9.12
N ALA A 61 3.01 -8.22 -8.72
CA ALA A 61 3.03 -6.76 -8.59
C ALA A 61 2.67 -6.09 -9.92
N GLU A 62 3.17 -6.63 -11.04
CA GLU A 62 2.84 -6.16 -12.39
C GLU A 62 1.34 -6.23 -12.67
N GLU A 63 0.69 -7.38 -12.41
CA GLU A 63 -0.76 -7.54 -12.59
C GLU A 63 -1.54 -6.55 -11.75
N TYR A 64 -1.16 -6.40 -10.47
CA TYR A 64 -1.84 -5.46 -9.57
C TYR A 64 -1.69 -4.01 -10.03
N PHE A 65 -0.48 -3.55 -10.31
CA PHE A 65 -0.24 -2.17 -10.72
C PHE A 65 -0.82 -1.85 -12.10
N SER A 66 -0.82 -2.80 -13.02
CA SER A 66 -1.49 -2.65 -14.33
C SER A 66 -3.00 -2.52 -14.16
N TRP A 67 -3.60 -3.33 -13.29
CA TRP A 67 -5.02 -3.21 -12.94
C TRP A 67 -5.33 -1.85 -12.30
N ALA A 68 -4.50 -1.39 -11.35
CA ALA A 68 -4.69 -0.12 -10.65
C ALA A 68 -4.56 1.08 -11.61
N ALA A 69 -3.62 1.03 -12.56
CA ALA A 69 -3.48 2.04 -13.62
C ALA A 69 -4.74 2.12 -14.49
N ALA A 70 -5.22 0.97 -14.99
CA ALA A 70 -6.44 0.92 -15.79
C ALA A 70 -7.67 1.43 -15.01
N ARG A 71 -7.75 1.13 -13.72
CA ARG A 71 -8.82 1.61 -12.83
C ARG A 71 -8.79 3.13 -12.67
N ALA A 72 -7.61 3.73 -12.49
CA ALA A 72 -7.43 5.17 -12.38
C ALA A 72 -7.84 5.90 -13.66
N GLU A 73 -7.49 5.37 -14.84
CA GLU A 73 -7.90 5.93 -16.14
C GLU A 73 -9.42 5.88 -16.33
N VAL A 74 -10.08 4.78 -15.96
CA VAL A 74 -11.54 4.66 -16.03
C VAL A 74 -12.21 5.67 -15.11
N SER A 75 -11.71 5.86 -13.90
CA SER A 75 -12.23 6.84 -12.95
C SER A 75 -12.15 8.28 -13.49
N SER A 76 -11.05 8.63 -14.16
CA SER A 76 -10.88 9.95 -14.76
C SER A 76 -11.80 10.21 -15.97
N ARG A 77 -12.11 9.16 -16.76
CA ARG A 77 -12.99 9.26 -17.93
C ARG A 77 -14.49 9.24 -17.58
N CYS A 78 -14.89 8.52 -16.54
CA CYS A 78 -16.28 8.36 -16.14
C CYS A 78 -16.87 9.56 -15.38
N SER A 79 -16.12 10.64 -15.18
CA SER A 79 -16.70 11.95 -14.80
C SER A 79 -17.51 12.62 -15.92
N GLY A 80 -17.51 12.05 -17.14
CA GLY A 80 -18.38 12.41 -18.27
C GLY A 80 -19.25 11.20 -18.67
N LYS A 81 -20.57 11.39 -18.67
CA LYS A 81 -21.63 10.42 -18.99
C LYS A 81 -21.26 9.47 -20.16
N GLN A 82 -20.95 8.22 -19.88
CA GLN A 82 -21.07 7.14 -20.88
C GLN A 82 -21.22 5.77 -20.18
N SER A 83 -22.27 5.03 -20.56
CA SER A 83 -22.61 3.69 -20.08
C SER A 83 -21.84 2.64 -20.87
N ASP A 84 -20.67 2.23 -20.40
CA ASP A 84 -19.91 1.14 -21.01
C ASP A 84 -19.94 -0.08 -20.07
N THR A 85 -20.25 -1.27 -20.63
CA THR A 85 -20.37 -2.52 -19.85
C THR A 85 -19.04 -2.96 -19.22
N ASP A 86 -17.92 -2.62 -19.82
CA ASP A 86 -16.58 -2.85 -19.24
C ASP A 86 -16.30 -1.93 -18.04
N CYS A 87 -16.89 -0.73 -18.04
CA CYS A 87 -16.85 0.20 -16.91
C CYS A 87 -17.57 -0.37 -15.67
N LYS A 88 -18.64 -1.15 -15.84
CA LYS A 88 -19.38 -1.79 -14.72
C LYS A 88 -18.60 -2.92 -14.10
N ARG A 89 -17.99 -3.81 -14.90
CA ARG A 89 -17.25 -4.98 -14.41
C ARG A 89 -16.00 -4.60 -13.60
N ASN A 90 -15.36 -3.50 -13.96
CA ASN A 90 -14.20 -2.97 -13.24
C ASN A 90 -14.59 -2.13 -12.01
N LYS A 91 -15.83 -1.60 -11.95
CA LYS A 91 -16.35 -0.86 -10.79
C LYS A 91 -16.68 -1.74 -9.59
N ASP A 92 -16.98 -3.02 -9.81
CA ASP A 92 -17.38 -3.94 -8.74
C ASP A 92 -16.20 -4.46 -7.91
N ARG A 93 -14.98 -4.38 -8.44
CA ARG A 93 -13.78 -4.78 -7.70
C ARG A 93 -13.07 -3.56 -7.11
N CYS A 94 -12.73 -3.65 -5.84
CA CYS A 94 -11.97 -2.64 -5.12
C CYS A 94 -10.74 -3.30 -4.48
N LEU A 95 -9.71 -3.54 -5.31
CA LEU A 95 -8.53 -4.27 -4.88
C LEU A 95 -7.59 -3.40 -4.07
N TYR A 96 -7.15 -3.93 -2.95
CA TYR A 96 -6.24 -3.30 -2.01
C TYR A 96 -5.02 -4.19 -1.80
N LEU A 97 -3.87 -3.76 -2.28
CA LEU A 97 -2.59 -4.35 -1.91
C LEU A 97 -2.33 -3.95 -0.46
N LYS A 98 -2.32 -4.95 0.41
CA LYS A 98 -2.29 -4.75 1.85
C LYS A 98 -1.27 -5.68 2.51
N ASP A 99 -0.61 -5.19 3.55
CA ASP A 99 0.38 -5.95 4.34
C ASP A 99 1.57 -6.46 3.51
N TRP A 100 2.02 -5.70 2.52
CA TRP A 100 3.15 -6.07 1.68
C TRP A 100 4.48 -5.74 2.38
N HIS A 101 5.29 -6.77 2.64
CA HIS A 101 6.65 -6.67 3.17
C HIS A 101 7.65 -6.13 2.12
N PHE A 102 7.41 -4.95 1.63
CA PHE A 102 8.07 -4.38 0.45
C PHE A 102 9.58 -4.17 0.63
N LEU A 103 10.07 -3.97 1.85
CA LEU A 103 11.51 -3.83 2.11
C LEU A 103 12.27 -5.12 1.82
N GLN A 104 11.67 -6.28 2.11
CA GLN A 104 12.27 -7.56 1.76
C GLN A 104 12.44 -7.70 0.25
N ASP A 105 11.48 -7.25 -0.53
CA ASP A 105 11.53 -7.30 -1.98
C ASP A 105 12.47 -6.22 -2.56
N CYS A 106 12.54 -5.03 -1.95
CA CYS A 106 13.57 -4.06 -2.26
C CYS A 106 14.98 -4.66 -2.06
N ASN A 107 15.21 -5.31 -0.93
CA ASN A 107 16.49 -5.95 -0.63
C ASN A 107 16.83 -7.08 -1.63
N LYS A 108 15.89 -7.97 -1.94
CA LYS A 108 16.09 -9.05 -2.93
C LYS A 108 16.44 -8.49 -4.31
N LYS A 109 15.79 -7.39 -4.71
CA LYS A 109 16.03 -6.72 -6.00
C LYS A 109 17.20 -5.72 -5.96
N ARG A 110 17.85 -5.54 -4.81
CA ARG A 110 18.94 -4.55 -4.61
C ARG A 110 18.51 -3.12 -4.97
N LEU A 111 17.26 -2.79 -4.67
CA LEU A 111 16.75 -1.44 -4.84
C LEU A 111 17.17 -0.55 -3.66
N PRO A 112 17.33 0.76 -3.88
CA PRO A 112 17.55 1.68 -2.77
C PRO A 112 16.37 1.68 -1.81
N LEU A 113 16.62 1.99 -0.55
CA LEU A 113 15.54 2.14 0.44
C LEU A 113 14.61 3.28 0.02
N PRO A 114 13.30 3.04 -0.05
CA PRO A 114 12.36 4.03 -0.56
C PRO A 114 12.02 5.12 0.46
N TYR A 115 12.44 4.98 1.73
CA TYR A 115 12.22 5.95 2.79
C TYR A 115 13.32 5.90 3.86
N ALA A 116 13.39 6.94 4.66
CA ALA A 116 14.16 6.96 5.89
C ALA A 116 13.22 7.15 7.09
N VAL A 117 13.48 6.45 8.19
CA VAL A 117 12.70 6.66 9.42
C VAL A 117 13.02 8.05 9.97
N PRO A 118 12.00 8.90 10.24
CA PRO A 118 12.24 10.22 10.83
C PRO A 118 13.01 10.14 12.14
N GLY A 119 13.98 11.03 12.36
CA GLY A 119 14.91 10.94 13.47
C GLY A 119 14.26 10.81 14.86
N TYR A 120 13.11 11.45 15.08
CA TYR A 120 12.35 11.36 16.34
C TYR A 120 11.53 10.06 16.48
N LEU A 121 11.50 9.19 15.45
CA LEU A 121 10.93 7.85 15.47
C LEU A 121 12.00 6.76 15.30
N ALA A 122 13.25 7.16 15.10
CA ALA A 122 14.34 6.25 14.77
C ALA A 122 15.00 5.57 15.99
N ASP A 123 14.56 5.89 17.20
CA ASP A 123 15.06 5.21 18.40
C ASP A 123 14.66 3.72 18.34
N PRO A 124 15.63 2.79 18.40
CA PRO A 124 15.36 1.35 18.40
C PRO A 124 14.40 0.90 19.48
N LEU A 125 14.33 1.60 20.62
CA LEU A 125 13.39 1.32 21.70
C LEU A 125 11.94 1.63 21.31
N HIS A 126 11.72 2.45 20.28
CA HIS A 126 10.39 2.72 19.74
C HIS A 126 9.98 1.73 18.63
N ASP A 127 10.91 0.97 18.08
CA ASP A 127 10.66 -0.06 17.06
C ASP A 127 10.99 -1.47 17.57
N TRP A 128 10.59 -1.75 18.81
CA TRP A 128 10.94 -2.98 19.50
C TRP A 128 10.42 -4.25 18.80
N LEU A 129 9.30 -4.18 18.08
CA LEU A 129 8.78 -5.32 17.30
C LEU A 129 9.77 -5.72 16.20
N ASN A 130 10.22 -4.76 15.39
CA ASN A 130 11.21 -5.05 14.36
C ASN A 130 12.56 -5.45 14.96
N LEU A 131 12.98 -4.81 16.04
CA LEU A 131 14.20 -5.21 16.77
C LEU A 131 14.11 -6.67 17.25
N TYR A 132 13.00 -7.08 17.82
CA TYR A 132 12.77 -8.46 18.25
C TYR A 132 12.86 -9.44 17.07
N PHE A 133 12.21 -9.14 15.93
CA PHE A 133 12.22 -10.00 14.76
C PHE A 133 13.60 -10.05 14.08
N ASP A 134 14.34 -8.95 14.09
CA ASP A 134 15.71 -8.91 13.60
C ASP A 134 16.62 -9.84 14.44
N MET A 135 16.45 -9.83 15.77
CA MET A 135 17.25 -10.66 16.69
C MET A 135 16.83 -12.14 16.67
N GLU A 136 15.56 -12.43 16.77
CA GLU A 136 15.05 -13.81 16.95
C GLU A 136 14.83 -14.55 15.64
N ARG A 137 14.54 -13.85 14.54
CA ARG A 137 14.26 -14.45 13.23
C ARG A 137 15.25 -14.08 12.14
N GLY A 138 16.33 -13.38 12.47
CA GLY A 138 17.37 -13.01 11.53
C GLY A 138 16.87 -12.14 10.38
N GLY A 139 15.93 -11.22 10.65
CA GLY A 139 15.37 -10.29 9.68
C GLY A 139 14.51 -10.95 8.59
N LYS A 140 14.03 -12.18 8.79
CA LYS A 140 13.18 -12.89 7.82
C LYS A 140 11.75 -12.39 7.80
N ASP A 141 11.36 -11.60 8.77
CA ASP A 141 10.04 -11.00 8.91
C ASP A 141 10.20 -9.57 9.40
N ASP A 142 9.20 -8.74 9.20
CA ASP A 142 9.19 -7.36 9.69
C ASP A 142 7.77 -6.83 9.84
N TYR A 143 7.60 -5.77 10.62
CA TYR A 143 6.36 -5.02 10.78
C TYR A 143 6.44 -3.68 10.02
N ARG A 144 6.93 -3.73 8.79
CA ARG A 144 7.08 -2.58 7.87
C ARG A 144 6.33 -2.87 6.58
N PHE A 145 5.12 -2.36 6.47
CA PHE A 145 4.22 -2.71 5.39
C PHE A 145 4.03 -1.56 4.40
N CYS A 146 3.89 -1.90 3.13
CA CYS A 146 3.40 -0.99 2.12
C CYS A 146 1.95 -1.32 1.78
N TYR A 147 1.15 -0.28 1.67
CA TYR A 147 -0.27 -0.34 1.32
C TYR A 147 -0.50 0.47 0.05
N VAL A 148 -1.09 -0.13 -0.96
CA VAL A 148 -1.47 0.57 -2.19
C VAL A 148 -2.93 0.28 -2.48
N GLY A 149 -3.75 1.31 -2.48
CA GLY A 149 -5.18 1.20 -2.70
C GLY A 149 -5.69 2.19 -3.74
N VAL A 150 -6.72 1.80 -4.47
CA VAL A 150 -7.52 2.71 -5.27
C VAL A 150 -8.60 3.36 -4.41
N GLU A 151 -9.31 4.35 -4.96
CA GLU A 151 -10.44 4.97 -4.28
C GLU A 151 -11.47 3.93 -3.82
N GLY A 152 -11.91 4.04 -2.56
CA GLY A 152 -12.86 3.13 -1.93
C GLY A 152 -12.23 1.96 -1.16
N THR A 153 -10.91 1.75 -1.24
CA THR A 153 -10.25 0.75 -0.39
C THR A 153 -10.28 1.16 1.08
N SER A 154 -10.48 0.18 1.95
CA SER A 154 -10.60 0.44 3.38
C SER A 154 -10.02 -0.70 4.24
N THR A 155 -9.68 -0.37 5.45
CA THR A 155 -9.41 -1.34 6.52
C THR A 155 -10.38 -1.06 7.65
N ALA A 156 -11.05 -2.08 8.16
CA ALA A 156 -11.98 -1.96 9.26
C ALA A 156 -11.27 -1.49 10.55
N LEU A 157 -12.02 -0.92 11.47
CA LEU A 157 -11.51 -0.56 12.80
C LEU A 157 -10.91 -1.80 13.47
N HIS A 158 -9.68 -1.68 13.92
CA HIS A 158 -8.91 -2.76 14.55
C HIS A 158 -7.90 -2.16 15.52
N HIS A 159 -7.29 -2.99 16.29
CA HIS A 159 -6.05 -2.68 17.02
C HIS A 159 -4.89 -3.44 16.38
N ASP A 160 -3.71 -2.86 16.44
CA ASP A 160 -2.50 -3.50 15.95
C ASP A 160 -2.07 -4.66 16.84
N VAL A 161 -1.20 -5.53 16.32
CA VAL A 161 -0.69 -6.70 17.04
C VAL A 161 -0.07 -6.26 18.37
N LEU A 162 -0.31 -7.05 19.41
CA LEU A 162 0.16 -6.78 20.77
C LEU A 162 -0.23 -5.39 21.31
N LEU A 163 -1.31 -4.78 20.79
CA LEU A 163 -1.74 -3.42 21.12
C LEU A 163 -0.63 -2.37 20.91
N SER A 164 0.25 -2.62 19.97
CA SER A 164 1.33 -1.69 19.64
C SER A 164 0.81 -0.42 18.99
N HIS A 165 1.61 0.64 19.07
CA HIS A 165 1.38 1.87 18.34
C HIS A 165 2.12 1.80 16.99
N SER A 166 1.53 2.39 15.96
CA SER A 166 2.14 2.46 14.62
C SER A 166 2.16 3.89 14.09
N TRP A 167 3.04 4.15 13.16
CA TRP A 167 3.02 5.35 12.35
C TRP A 167 2.85 4.97 10.87
N SER A 168 2.26 5.87 10.11
CA SER A 168 1.95 5.65 8.71
C SER A 168 2.26 6.90 7.92
N ALA A 169 2.98 6.76 6.80
CA ALA A 169 3.26 7.85 5.87
C ALA A 169 2.40 7.72 4.61
N ASN A 170 1.70 8.77 4.22
CA ASN A 170 0.94 8.81 2.99
C ASN A 170 1.78 9.44 1.88
N VAL A 171 2.27 8.61 0.97
CA VAL A 171 3.17 9.03 -0.13
C VAL A 171 2.38 9.58 -1.31
N CYS A 172 1.25 8.98 -1.67
CA CYS A 172 0.40 9.38 -2.79
C CYS A 172 -1.06 9.45 -2.38
N GLY A 173 -1.83 10.34 -2.99
CA GLY A 173 -3.27 10.42 -2.81
C GLY A 173 -3.71 10.90 -1.43
N ARG A 174 -4.85 10.41 -0.94
CA ARG A 174 -5.45 10.80 0.34
C ARG A 174 -5.90 9.57 1.13
N LYS A 175 -5.60 9.55 2.41
CA LYS A 175 -6.06 8.54 3.36
C LYS A 175 -6.90 9.21 4.44
N GLN A 176 -8.11 8.72 4.65
CA GLN A 176 -9.00 9.18 5.72
C GLN A 176 -8.93 8.20 6.89
N TRP A 177 -8.77 8.75 8.08
CA TRP A 177 -8.84 8.01 9.34
C TRP A 177 -10.15 8.34 10.05
N ILE A 178 -10.86 7.31 10.49
CA ILE A 178 -12.07 7.40 11.31
C ILE A 178 -11.76 6.68 12.62
N LEU A 179 -11.76 7.42 13.75
CA LEU A 179 -11.33 6.95 15.06
C LEU A 179 -12.53 6.92 16.01
#